data_718d9e0a67dd54aafcf81f4b172e0218
#
_entry.id   718d9e0a67dd54aafcf81f4b172e0218
#
_cell.length_a   1.000
_cell.length_b   1.000
_cell.length_c   1.000
_cell.angle_alpha   90.00
_cell.angle_beta   90.00
_cell.angle_gamma   90.00
#
_symmetry.space_group_name_H-M   'P 1'
#
loop_
_entity.id
_entity.type
_entity.pdbx_description
1 polymer ?
#
loop_
_entity_poly.entity_id
_entity_poly.type
_entity_poly.pdbx_seq_one_letter_code
_entity_poly.pdbx_strand_id
1 'polypeptide(L)'
;LPGICSGEKIAAFGLTEPEAGSDATNSKTTGVLSDDGKHYIVNGQKIFISNGAWADTFIVALKIDGKFSSIVIEKGTPGFDIGKEEKKMGMEGSSTVPLYFTDCKVPVENLLGNVGDGAGPAFCGLNIGRFKLGASAIGGMMLGMQHAVEYAKSRKAFGQSISDFGSIQDKLATSAILTYTLDSTCYSVIGKQTEAINELDKNDPEYYIKQGNTTEQYIADCLLYTSDA
;
A
#
# COMPACT_ATOMS: atom_id res chain seq x y z
N LEU A 1 -9.29 17.37 6.12
CA LEU A 1 -8.79 16.29 6.98
C LEU A 1 -9.84 15.82 8.01
N PRO A 2 -10.55 16.71 8.77
CA PRO A 2 -11.53 16.27 9.76
C PRO A 2 -12.58 15.30 9.24
N GLY A 3 -13.19 15.57 8.08
CA GLY A 3 -14.21 14.69 7.48
C GLY A 3 -13.69 13.29 7.09
N ILE A 4 -12.40 13.16 6.75
CA ILE A 4 -11.78 11.84 6.50
C ILE A 4 -11.58 11.10 7.83
N CYS A 5 -11.14 11.79 8.88
CA CYS A 5 -10.95 11.22 10.21
C CYS A 5 -12.27 10.82 10.89
N SER A 6 -13.36 11.57 10.66
CA SER A 6 -14.71 11.23 11.17
C SER A 6 -15.42 10.13 10.37
N GLY A 7 -14.94 9.82 9.16
CA GLY A 7 -15.59 8.88 8.24
C GLY A 7 -16.72 9.49 7.41
N GLU A 8 -16.94 10.81 7.49
CA GLU A 8 -17.92 11.50 6.64
C GLU A 8 -17.48 11.57 5.18
N LYS A 9 -16.16 11.58 4.94
CA LYS A 9 -15.57 11.58 3.60
C LYS A 9 -14.68 10.35 3.43
N ILE A 10 -14.75 9.73 2.27
CA ILE A 10 -13.88 8.62 1.86
C ILE A 10 -12.71 9.22 1.08
N ALA A 11 -11.50 8.73 1.36
CA ALA A 11 -10.31 9.11 0.62
C ALA A 11 -9.78 7.97 -0.25
N ALA A 12 -9.12 8.35 -1.35
CA ALA A 12 -8.37 7.44 -2.21
C ALA A 12 -6.97 7.98 -2.47
N PHE A 13 -6.03 7.06 -2.76
CA PHE A 13 -4.64 7.39 -3.04
C PHE A 13 -4.29 7.02 -4.48
N GLY A 14 -4.02 8.03 -5.31
CA GLY A 14 -3.69 7.90 -6.71
C GLY A 14 -2.17 7.96 -6.95
N LEU A 15 -1.50 6.79 -6.94
CA LEU A 15 -0.06 6.68 -7.18
C LEU A 15 0.23 6.04 -8.54
N THR A 16 -0.28 4.83 -8.75
CA THR A 16 0.07 3.96 -9.88
C THR A 16 -0.42 4.51 -11.21
N GLU A 17 0.42 4.42 -12.23
CA GLU A 17 0.12 4.76 -13.63
C GLU A 17 0.36 3.56 -14.54
N PRO A 18 -0.15 3.56 -15.79
CA PRO A 18 0.10 2.48 -16.74
C PRO A 18 1.59 2.17 -16.94
N GLU A 19 2.43 3.20 -16.89
CA GLU A 19 3.88 3.10 -17.13
C GLU A 19 4.72 3.24 -15.86
N ALA A 20 4.11 3.48 -14.69
CA ALA A 20 4.80 3.70 -13.43
C ALA A 20 4.12 2.94 -12.29
N GLY A 21 4.53 1.71 -12.06
CA GLY A 21 4.14 0.87 -10.93
C GLY A 21 5.20 0.89 -9.82
N SER A 22 6.15 -0.04 -9.88
CA SER A 22 7.26 -0.11 -8.89
C SER A 22 8.15 1.12 -8.93
N ASP A 23 8.40 1.68 -10.12
CA ASP A 23 9.09 2.96 -10.32
C ASP A 23 8.12 4.14 -10.22
N ALA A 24 7.48 4.30 -9.06
CA ALA A 24 6.40 5.25 -8.84
C ALA A 24 6.84 6.72 -9.01
N THR A 25 8.10 7.02 -8.70
CA THR A 25 8.65 8.37 -8.84
C THR A 25 8.84 8.80 -10.30
N ASN A 26 8.80 7.85 -11.23
CA ASN A 26 8.85 8.11 -12.67
C ASN A 26 7.47 8.37 -13.30
N SER A 27 6.50 8.78 -12.49
CA SER A 27 5.14 9.10 -12.95
C SER A 27 5.13 10.13 -14.08
N LYS A 28 4.13 10.05 -14.96
CA LYS A 28 3.93 10.94 -16.11
C LYS A 28 2.86 12.01 -15.85
N THR A 29 2.01 11.80 -14.85
CA THR A 29 1.04 12.84 -14.44
C THR A 29 1.79 14.08 -13.99
N THR A 30 1.42 15.23 -14.51
CA THR A 30 2.08 16.52 -14.26
C THR A 30 1.10 17.56 -13.72
N GLY A 31 1.63 18.50 -12.95
CA GLY A 31 0.95 19.73 -12.57
C GLY A 31 1.81 20.92 -12.99
N VAL A 32 1.20 21.84 -13.73
CA VAL A 32 1.85 23.09 -14.18
C VAL A 32 1.17 24.25 -13.49
N LEU A 33 1.96 25.17 -12.90
CA LEU A 33 1.42 26.36 -12.27
C LEU A 33 0.73 27.24 -13.33
N SER A 34 -0.48 27.68 -13.08
CA SER A 34 -1.23 28.58 -13.95
C SER A 34 -0.59 29.98 -13.98
N ASP A 35 -0.84 30.76 -15.04
CA ASP A 35 -0.27 32.09 -15.23
C ASP A 35 -0.61 33.06 -14.08
N ASP A 36 -1.79 32.89 -13.46
CA ASP A 36 -2.22 33.69 -12.32
C ASP A 36 -1.61 33.22 -10.97
N GLY A 37 -0.86 32.14 -10.97
CA GLY A 37 -0.20 31.57 -9.79
C GLY A 37 -1.16 30.98 -8.74
N LYS A 38 -2.44 30.78 -9.07
CA LYS A 38 -3.45 30.36 -8.09
C LYS A 38 -3.83 28.88 -8.19
N HIS A 39 -3.49 28.22 -9.29
CA HIS A 39 -3.86 26.82 -9.54
C HIS A 39 -2.71 26.04 -10.12
N TYR A 40 -2.72 24.74 -9.91
CA TYR A 40 -2.01 23.77 -10.73
C TYR A 40 -2.95 23.21 -11.79
N ILE A 41 -2.53 23.20 -13.03
CA ILE A 41 -3.23 22.53 -14.15
C ILE A 41 -2.68 21.12 -14.22
N VAL A 42 -3.49 20.16 -13.80
CA VAL A 42 -3.09 18.75 -13.71
C VAL A 42 -3.52 18.00 -14.96
N ASN A 43 -2.58 17.26 -15.56
CA ASN A 43 -2.78 16.41 -16.73
C ASN A 43 -2.15 15.05 -16.50
N GLY A 44 -2.86 13.97 -16.88
CA GLY A 44 -2.39 12.60 -16.76
C GLY A 44 -3.47 11.61 -16.39
N GLN A 45 -3.04 10.45 -15.90
CA GLN A 45 -3.97 9.39 -15.49
C GLN A 45 -3.37 8.54 -14.38
N LYS A 46 -4.24 7.93 -13.56
CA LYS A 46 -3.90 6.92 -12.58
C LYS A 46 -4.71 5.67 -12.82
N ILE A 47 -4.17 4.50 -12.46
CA ILE A 47 -4.87 3.22 -12.64
C ILE A 47 -4.89 2.43 -11.32
N PHE A 48 -5.86 1.52 -11.23
CA PHE A 48 -6.03 0.61 -10.09
C PHE A 48 -6.23 1.32 -8.75
N ILE A 49 -7.01 2.41 -8.75
CA ILE A 49 -7.20 3.22 -7.55
C ILE A 49 -8.33 2.64 -6.72
N SER A 50 -7.96 2.08 -5.57
CA SER A 50 -8.89 1.56 -4.58
C SER A 50 -9.76 2.68 -4.00
N ASN A 51 -11.04 2.37 -3.73
CA ASN A 51 -12.07 3.31 -3.29
C ASN A 51 -12.42 4.42 -4.30
N GLY A 52 -11.79 4.47 -5.47
CA GLY A 52 -11.86 5.63 -6.35
C GLY A 52 -13.29 5.97 -6.81
N ALA A 53 -14.19 5.00 -6.99
CA ALA A 53 -15.57 5.30 -7.34
C ALA A 53 -16.37 5.95 -6.20
N TRP A 54 -16.00 5.66 -4.95
CA TRP A 54 -16.70 6.11 -3.75
C TRP A 54 -16.04 7.33 -3.09
N ALA A 55 -14.75 7.54 -3.34
CA ALA A 55 -13.98 8.60 -2.69
C ALA A 55 -14.50 9.99 -3.02
N ASP A 56 -14.47 10.86 -2.00
CA ASP A 56 -14.75 12.29 -2.10
C ASP A 56 -13.47 13.09 -2.31
N THR A 57 -12.34 12.57 -1.80
CA THR A 57 -11.04 13.25 -1.77
C THR A 57 -9.95 12.30 -2.25
N PHE A 58 -9.09 12.79 -3.12
CA PHE A 58 -8.01 12.01 -3.73
C PHE A 58 -6.67 12.66 -3.42
N ILE A 59 -5.74 11.89 -2.86
CA ILE A 59 -4.33 12.27 -2.77
C ILE A 59 -3.65 11.75 -4.03
N VAL A 60 -3.20 12.63 -4.89
CA VAL A 60 -2.64 12.28 -6.20
C VAL A 60 -1.17 12.61 -6.25
N ALA A 61 -0.34 11.60 -6.52
CA ALA A 61 1.09 11.79 -6.79
C ALA A 61 1.29 12.27 -8.24
N LEU A 62 2.14 13.28 -8.46
CA LEU A 62 2.38 13.88 -9.76
C LEU A 62 3.77 14.52 -9.80
N LYS A 63 4.18 15.00 -10.96
CA LYS A 63 5.37 15.85 -11.09
C LYS A 63 4.99 17.32 -11.26
N ILE A 64 5.57 18.17 -10.43
CA ILE A 64 5.53 19.63 -10.59
C ILE A 64 6.97 20.09 -10.78
N ASP A 65 7.25 20.79 -11.86
CA ASP A 65 8.60 21.22 -12.24
C ASP A 65 9.61 20.04 -12.26
N GLY A 66 9.16 18.88 -12.73
CA GLY A 66 9.94 17.65 -12.77
C GLY A 66 10.16 16.97 -11.41
N LYS A 67 9.69 17.55 -10.31
CA LYS A 67 9.86 17.03 -8.94
C LYS A 67 8.63 16.27 -8.49
N PHE A 68 8.84 15.10 -7.88
CA PHE A 68 7.76 14.26 -7.37
C PHE A 68 7.06 14.93 -6.19
N SER A 69 5.76 15.17 -6.34
CA SER A 69 4.92 15.94 -5.43
C SER A 69 3.59 15.21 -5.18
N SER A 70 2.83 15.65 -4.21
CA SER A 70 1.48 15.13 -3.92
C SER A 70 0.50 16.29 -3.78
N ILE A 71 -0.70 16.14 -4.37
CA ILE A 71 -1.74 17.16 -4.34
C ILE A 71 -3.09 16.54 -3.95
N VAL A 72 -3.94 17.30 -3.29
CA VAL A 72 -5.31 16.89 -2.95
C VAL A 72 -6.28 17.37 -4.03
N ILE A 73 -7.05 16.44 -4.60
CA ILE A 73 -8.08 16.73 -5.59
C ILE A 73 -9.43 16.25 -5.04
N GLU A 74 -10.46 17.09 -5.07
CA GLU A 74 -11.80 16.70 -4.65
C GLU A 74 -12.62 16.20 -5.82
N LYS A 75 -13.56 15.29 -5.53
CA LYS A 75 -14.53 14.79 -6.50
C LYS A 75 -15.34 15.95 -7.07
N GLY A 76 -15.51 15.95 -8.39
CA GLY A 76 -16.23 17.03 -9.09
C GLY A 76 -15.38 18.23 -9.47
N THR A 77 -14.06 18.22 -9.18
CA THR A 77 -13.14 19.23 -9.72
C THR A 77 -13.20 19.22 -11.25
N PRO A 78 -13.37 20.36 -11.92
CA PRO A 78 -13.41 20.42 -13.38
C PRO A 78 -12.14 19.84 -14.01
N GLY A 79 -12.32 18.93 -14.99
CA GLY A 79 -11.22 18.23 -15.64
C GLY A 79 -10.74 16.98 -14.90
N PHE A 80 -11.42 16.57 -13.82
CA PHE A 80 -11.20 15.32 -13.13
C PHE A 80 -12.33 14.34 -13.39
N ASP A 81 -12.02 13.19 -13.98
CA ASP A 81 -12.98 12.12 -14.29
C ASP A 81 -12.54 10.80 -13.65
N ILE A 82 -13.56 10.06 -13.18
CA ILE A 82 -13.40 8.72 -12.61
C ILE A 82 -13.88 7.70 -13.64
N GLY A 83 -13.04 6.74 -13.98
CA GLY A 83 -13.35 5.72 -14.97
C GLY A 83 -14.24 4.60 -14.43
N LYS A 84 -14.42 3.58 -15.25
CA LYS A 84 -15.24 2.40 -14.90
C LYS A 84 -14.51 1.48 -13.95
N GLU A 85 -15.29 0.74 -13.15
CA GLU A 85 -14.77 -0.34 -12.29
C GLU A 85 -13.98 -1.38 -13.09
N GLU A 86 -12.83 -1.76 -12.56
CA GLU A 86 -11.99 -2.82 -13.11
C GLU A 86 -12.61 -4.20 -12.87
N LYS A 87 -12.54 -5.06 -13.88
CA LYS A 87 -12.91 -6.48 -13.74
C LYS A 87 -11.77 -7.23 -13.07
N LYS A 88 -11.96 -7.66 -11.84
CA LYS A 88 -10.95 -8.36 -11.05
C LYS A 88 -11.24 -9.85 -10.94
N MET A 89 -10.20 -10.65 -10.68
CA MET A 89 -10.32 -12.09 -10.41
C MET A 89 -10.94 -12.39 -9.04
N GLY A 90 -11.01 -11.42 -8.16
CA GLY A 90 -11.56 -11.52 -6.80
C GLY A 90 -11.63 -10.16 -6.15
N MET A 91 -12.10 -10.10 -4.90
CA MET A 91 -12.32 -8.86 -4.15
C MET A 91 -13.21 -7.86 -4.90
N GLU A 92 -14.25 -8.33 -5.57
CA GLU A 92 -15.15 -7.50 -6.39
C GLU A 92 -15.93 -6.49 -5.54
N GLY A 93 -16.10 -6.75 -4.25
CA GLY A 93 -16.70 -5.81 -3.30
C GLY A 93 -15.83 -4.59 -2.95
N SER A 94 -14.58 -4.54 -3.42
CA SER A 94 -13.70 -3.36 -3.28
C SER A 94 -13.65 -2.60 -4.60
N SER A 95 -14.03 -1.32 -4.59
CA SER A 95 -13.93 -0.46 -5.78
C SER A 95 -12.48 -0.32 -6.23
N THR A 96 -12.26 -0.39 -7.53
CA THR A 96 -10.96 -0.18 -8.17
C THR A 96 -11.18 0.43 -9.54
N VAL A 97 -10.74 1.67 -9.75
CA VAL A 97 -11.02 2.45 -10.96
C VAL A 97 -9.77 3.17 -11.46
N PRO A 98 -9.70 3.54 -12.76
CA PRO A 98 -8.75 4.53 -13.24
C PRO A 98 -9.27 5.96 -12.96
N LEU A 99 -8.34 6.91 -12.86
CA LEU A 99 -8.60 8.34 -12.74
C LEU A 99 -7.96 9.07 -13.93
N TYR A 100 -8.66 10.06 -14.44
CA TYR A 100 -8.22 10.86 -15.59
C TYR A 100 -8.19 12.34 -15.24
N PHE A 101 -7.15 13.03 -15.64
CA PHE A 101 -6.97 14.46 -15.43
C PHE A 101 -6.72 15.12 -16.77
N THR A 102 -7.61 16.05 -17.15
CA THR A 102 -7.54 16.82 -18.41
C THR A 102 -7.73 18.28 -18.07
N ASP A 103 -6.65 19.05 -18.10
CA ASP A 103 -6.64 20.44 -17.70
C ASP A 103 -7.33 20.68 -16.34
N CYS A 104 -7.14 19.73 -15.42
CA CYS A 104 -7.79 19.75 -14.12
C CYS A 104 -7.21 20.88 -13.27
N LYS A 105 -8.05 21.86 -12.91
CA LYS A 105 -7.66 23.06 -12.14
C LYS A 105 -7.73 22.78 -10.64
N VAL A 106 -6.58 22.71 -10.00
CA VAL A 106 -6.46 22.41 -8.57
C VAL A 106 -5.84 23.62 -7.85
N PRO A 107 -6.45 24.17 -6.80
CA PRO A 107 -5.90 25.29 -6.03
C PRO A 107 -4.48 24.99 -5.50
N VAL A 108 -3.60 25.98 -5.47
CA VAL A 108 -2.21 25.80 -5.01
C VAL A 108 -2.11 25.37 -3.55
N GLU A 109 -3.07 25.78 -2.72
CA GLU A 109 -3.17 25.39 -1.30
C GLU A 109 -3.46 23.89 -1.09
N ASN A 110 -3.87 23.17 -2.14
CA ASN A 110 -4.08 21.74 -2.09
C ASN A 110 -2.78 20.91 -2.26
N LEU A 111 -1.64 21.57 -2.50
CA LEU A 111 -0.35 20.91 -2.49
C LEU A 111 -0.03 20.39 -1.08
N LEU A 112 0.40 19.16 -0.96
CA LEU A 112 0.83 18.57 0.30
C LEU A 112 2.34 18.81 0.52
N GLY A 113 2.68 19.70 1.45
CA GLY A 113 4.05 20.14 1.68
C GLY A 113 4.52 21.12 0.60
N ASN A 114 5.77 21.00 0.16
CA ASN A 114 6.36 21.81 -0.91
C ASN A 114 6.48 21.00 -2.20
N VAL A 115 6.76 21.68 -3.31
CA VAL A 115 7.09 21.03 -4.57
C VAL A 115 8.37 20.19 -4.40
N GLY A 116 8.21 18.87 -4.57
CA GLY A 116 9.28 17.89 -4.37
C GLY A 116 9.15 17.04 -3.10
N ASP A 117 8.24 17.36 -2.19
CA ASP A 117 8.05 16.64 -0.92
C ASP A 117 7.10 15.42 -1.06
N GLY A 118 6.71 15.05 -2.26
CA GLY A 118 5.69 14.01 -2.50
C GLY A 118 6.06 12.62 -2.03
N ALA A 119 7.34 12.29 -1.88
CA ALA A 119 7.79 10.98 -1.43
C ALA A 119 7.36 10.66 0.02
N GLY A 120 7.45 11.64 0.93
CA GLY A 120 7.05 11.46 2.32
C GLY A 120 5.59 11.01 2.47
N PRO A 121 4.59 11.80 2.03
CA PRO A 121 3.19 11.41 2.07
C PRO A 121 2.90 10.10 1.32
N ALA A 122 3.55 9.87 0.17
CA ALA A 122 3.30 8.71 -0.66
C ALA A 122 3.79 7.40 -0.01
N PHE A 123 5.02 7.37 0.52
CA PHE A 123 5.65 6.13 0.96
C PHE A 123 5.47 5.84 2.45
N CYS A 124 5.27 6.86 3.30
CA CYS A 124 5.05 6.66 4.72
C CYS A 124 3.86 5.72 5.01
N GLY A 125 2.71 5.94 4.36
CA GLY A 125 1.54 5.08 4.49
C GLY A 125 1.76 3.67 3.91
N LEU A 126 2.48 3.56 2.78
CA LEU A 126 2.78 2.28 2.15
C LEU A 126 3.73 1.44 3.02
N ASN A 127 4.72 2.05 3.65
CA ASN A 127 5.68 1.35 4.50
C ASN A 127 4.99 0.69 5.70
N ILE A 128 4.08 1.38 6.36
CA ILE A 128 3.25 0.79 7.42
C ILE A 128 2.37 -0.34 6.89
N GLY A 129 1.81 -0.18 5.68
CA GLY A 129 1.00 -1.20 5.02
C GLY A 129 1.74 -2.52 4.77
N ARG A 130 3.03 -2.46 4.41
CA ARG A 130 3.86 -3.64 4.14
C ARG A 130 3.99 -4.57 5.34
N PHE A 131 4.15 -4.05 6.55
CA PHE A 131 4.17 -4.86 7.77
C PHE A 131 2.85 -5.59 8.02
N LYS A 132 1.74 -4.92 7.78
CA LYS A 132 0.40 -5.52 7.94
C LYS A 132 0.20 -6.71 6.99
N LEU A 133 0.77 -6.65 5.79
CA LEU A 133 0.73 -7.78 4.85
C LEU A 133 1.47 -9.01 5.39
N GLY A 134 2.61 -8.84 6.04
CA GLY A 134 3.34 -9.93 6.69
C GLY A 134 2.48 -10.62 7.77
N ALA A 135 1.90 -9.86 8.68
CA ALA A 135 1.03 -10.38 9.72
C ALA A 135 -0.21 -11.08 9.15
N SER A 136 -0.83 -10.52 8.10
CA SER A 136 -1.97 -11.13 7.41
C SER A 136 -1.59 -12.45 6.74
N ALA A 137 -0.43 -12.52 6.11
CA ALA A 137 0.07 -13.74 5.46
C ALA A 137 0.27 -14.88 6.47
N ILE A 138 0.82 -14.60 7.66
CA ILE A 138 1.00 -15.60 8.73
C ILE A 138 -0.34 -16.17 9.16
N GLY A 139 -1.36 -15.33 9.38
CA GLY A 139 -2.71 -15.80 9.71
C GLY A 139 -3.27 -16.73 8.63
N GLY A 140 -3.09 -16.38 7.36
CA GLY A 140 -3.46 -17.23 6.22
C GLY A 140 -2.71 -18.56 6.18
N MET A 141 -1.42 -18.56 6.48
CA MET A 141 -0.59 -19.78 6.55
C MET A 141 -1.05 -20.69 7.68
N MET A 142 -1.31 -20.17 8.87
CA MET A 142 -1.80 -20.96 10.03
C MET A 142 -3.14 -21.63 9.71
N LEU A 143 -4.08 -20.88 9.15
CA LEU A 143 -5.39 -21.41 8.76
C LEU A 143 -5.27 -22.45 7.64
N GLY A 144 -4.47 -22.16 6.61
CA GLY A 144 -4.21 -23.08 5.51
C GLY A 144 -3.59 -24.39 5.99
N MET A 145 -2.66 -24.32 6.96
CA MET A 145 -2.04 -25.49 7.56
C MET A 145 -3.03 -26.32 8.37
N GLN A 146 -3.89 -25.69 9.16
CA GLN A 146 -4.94 -26.40 9.89
C GLN A 146 -5.80 -27.20 8.94
N HIS A 147 -6.32 -26.60 7.88
CA HIS A 147 -7.14 -27.29 6.88
C HIS A 147 -6.38 -28.38 6.13
N ALA A 148 -5.10 -28.16 5.82
CA ALA A 148 -4.28 -29.18 5.16
C ALA A 148 -4.08 -30.42 6.04
N VAL A 149 -3.85 -30.26 7.36
CA VAL A 149 -3.72 -31.34 8.31
C VAL A 149 -5.04 -32.09 8.48
N GLU A 150 -6.16 -31.39 8.65
CA GLU A 150 -7.49 -31.97 8.79
C GLU A 150 -7.86 -32.79 7.52
N TYR A 151 -7.63 -32.22 6.36
CA TYR A 151 -7.85 -32.93 5.09
C TYR A 151 -6.96 -34.14 4.94
N ALA A 152 -5.66 -34.03 5.22
CA ALA A 152 -4.73 -35.15 5.13
C ALA A 152 -5.09 -36.32 6.03
N LYS A 153 -5.66 -36.04 7.23
CA LYS A 153 -6.16 -37.09 8.14
C LYS A 153 -7.46 -37.75 7.66
N SER A 154 -8.34 -36.98 7.03
CA SER A 154 -9.66 -37.50 6.59
C SER A 154 -9.63 -38.18 5.23
N ARG A 155 -8.82 -37.72 4.30
CA ARG A 155 -8.70 -38.24 2.95
C ARG A 155 -7.96 -39.56 2.95
N LYS A 156 -8.57 -40.60 2.33
CA LYS A 156 -7.97 -41.93 2.15
C LYS A 156 -7.56 -42.15 0.69
N ALA A 157 -6.41 -42.76 0.51
CA ALA A 157 -5.93 -43.28 -0.78
C ALA A 157 -5.11 -44.53 -0.52
N PHE A 158 -5.20 -45.52 -1.42
CA PHE A 158 -4.50 -46.82 -1.29
C PHE A 158 -4.77 -47.55 0.04
N GLY A 159 -5.98 -47.40 0.58
CA GLY A 159 -6.42 -48.06 1.81
C GLY A 159 -6.05 -47.42 3.12
N GLN A 160 -5.32 -46.28 3.11
CA GLN A 160 -4.88 -45.57 4.32
C GLN A 160 -5.09 -44.06 4.19
N SER A 161 -4.93 -43.33 5.29
CA SER A 161 -4.97 -41.87 5.31
C SER A 161 -3.79 -41.30 4.51
N ILE A 162 -4.01 -40.21 3.76
CA ILE A 162 -2.88 -39.59 3.04
C ILE A 162 -1.85 -38.97 3.99
N SER A 163 -2.20 -38.69 5.24
CA SER A 163 -1.27 -38.27 6.28
C SER A 163 -0.20 -39.32 6.63
N ASP A 164 -0.43 -40.60 6.26
CA ASP A 164 0.51 -41.68 6.56
C ASP A 164 1.60 -41.81 5.48
N PHE A 165 1.50 -41.08 4.37
CA PHE A 165 2.53 -41.06 3.34
C PHE A 165 3.65 -40.05 3.67
N GLY A 166 4.91 -40.50 3.61
CA GLY A 166 6.10 -39.67 3.94
C GLY A 166 6.16 -38.36 3.15
N SER A 167 5.76 -38.37 1.85
CA SER A 167 5.75 -37.16 1.03
C SER A 167 4.73 -36.11 1.50
N ILE A 168 3.63 -36.54 2.11
CA ILE A 168 2.64 -35.62 2.69
C ILE A 168 3.13 -35.09 4.05
N GLN A 169 3.73 -35.98 4.86
CA GLN A 169 4.34 -35.61 6.15
C GLN A 169 5.43 -34.58 5.96
N ASP A 170 6.30 -34.77 4.95
CA ASP A 170 7.37 -33.83 4.63
C ASP A 170 6.83 -32.45 4.24
N LYS A 171 5.80 -32.40 3.39
CA LYS A 171 5.14 -31.12 3.02
C LYS A 171 4.51 -30.42 4.22
N LEU A 172 3.84 -31.13 5.09
CA LEU A 172 3.22 -30.57 6.30
C LEU A 172 4.31 -30.08 7.28
N ALA A 173 5.38 -30.86 7.47
CA ALA A 173 6.50 -30.46 8.32
C ALA A 173 7.19 -29.20 7.78
N THR A 174 7.49 -29.15 6.50
CA THR A 174 8.08 -27.98 5.83
C THR A 174 7.18 -26.76 6.00
N SER A 175 5.88 -26.89 5.78
CA SER A 175 4.93 -25.81 5.97
C SER A 175 4.88 -25.31 7.41
N ALA A 176 4.98 -26.21 8.41
CA ALA A 176 5.05 -25.87 9.82
C ALA A 176 6.30 -25.05 10.15
N ILE A 177 7.47 -25.51 9.66
CA ILE A 177 8.74 -24.83 9.87
C ILE A 177 8.72 -23.43 9.26
N LEU A 178 8.25 -23.30 8.01
CA LEU A 178 8.15 -21.99 7.34
C LEU A 178 7.21 -21.04 8.06
N THR A 179 6.04 -21.53 8.51
CA THR A 179 5.08 -20.72 9.27
C THR A 179 5.70 -20.21 10.56
N TYR A 180 6.35 -21.07 11.33
CA TYR A 180 7.03 -20.70 12.58
C TYR A 180 8.17 -19.70 12.34
N THR A 181 8.97 -19.93 11.30
CA THR A 181 10.10 -19.05 10.96
C THR A 181 9.61 -17.65 10.60
N LEU A 182 8.56 -17.56 9.75
CA LEU A 182 8.01 -16.26 9.36
C LEU A 182 7.34 -15.54 10.51
N ASP A 183 6.60 -16.24 11.36
CA ASP A 183 5.98 -15.68 12.57
C ASP A 183 7.05 -15.09 13.49
N SER A 184 8.09 -15.86 13.80
CA SER A 184 9.22 -15.43 14.62
C SER A 184 9.95 -14.22 14.02
N THR A 185 10.15 -14.21 12.72
CA THR A 185 10.78 -13.09 11.99
C THR A 185 9.94 -11.83 12.07
N CYS A 186 8.63 -11.94 11.81
CA CYS A 186 7.72 -10.80 11.90
C CYS A 186 7.70 -10.18 13.30
N TYR A 187 7.59 -10.98 14.35
CA TYR A 187 7.61 -10.48 15.72
C TYR A 187 8.95 -9.84 16.09
N SER A 188 10.08 -10.43 15.66
CA SER A 188 11.40 -9.87 15.90
C SER A 188 11.57 -8.49 15.24
N VAL A 189 11.15 -8.37 13.97
CA VAL A 189 11.28 -7.11 13.21
C VAL A 189 10.35 -6.04 13.77
N ILE A 190 9.08 -6.39 14.03
CA ILE A 190 8.10 -5.46 14.60
C ILE A 190 8.54 -5.00 15.99
N GLY A 191 9.12 -5.89 16.81
CA GLY A 191 9.67 -5.56 18.12
C GLY A 191 10.75 -4.49 18.03
N LYS A 192 11.78 -4.72 17.20
CA LYS A 192 12.87 -3.75 16.97
C LYS A 192 12.36 -2.42 16.42
N GLN A 193 11.43 -2.45 15.46
CA GLN A 193 10.81 -1.25 14.92
C GLN A 193 10.06 -0.48 16.01
N THR A 194 9.30 -1.18 16.86
CA THR A 194 8.54 -0.57 17.96
C THR A 194 9.48 0.10 18.96
N GLU A 195 10.60 -0.52 19.31
CA GLU A 195 11.62 0.07 20.15
C GLU A 195 12.17 1.36 19.54
N ALA A 196 12.58 1.34 18.28
CA ALA A 196 13.11 2.52 17.58
C ALA A 196 12.07 3.65 17.43
N ILE A 197 10.80 3.32 17.19
CA ILE A 197 9.73 4.33 17.14
C ILE A 197 9.47 4.95 18.53
N ASN A 198 9.57 4.18 19.59
CA ASN A 198 9.38 4.68 20.95
C ASN A 198 10.49 5.63 21.42
N GLU A 199 11.66 5.60 20.77
CA GLU A 199 12.75 6.54 21.00
C GLU A 199 12.54 7.90 20.34
N LEU A 200 11.59 8.01 19.38
CA LEU A 200 11.28 9.26 18.70
C LEU A 200 10.52 10.22 19.63
N ASP A 201 10.88 11.51 19.57
CA ASP A 201 10.12 12.55 20.28
C ASP A 201 8.76 12.76 19.62
N LYS A 202 7.69 12.44 20.35
CA LYS A 202 6.30 12.61 19.90
C LYS A 202 5.87 14.05 19.68
N ASN A 203 6.61 15.01 20.25
CA ASN A 203 6.37 16.44 20.07
C ASN A 203 7.13 17.03 18.88
N ASP A 204 7.99 16.26 18.23
CA ASP A 204 8.68 16.67 17.02
C ASP A 204 7.67 16.91 15.89
N PRO A 205 7.65 18.07 15.23
CA PRO A 205 6.77 18.34 14.08
C PRO A 205 6.90 17.32 12.95
N GLU A 206 8.07 16.69 12.82
CA GLU A 206 8.38 15.66 11.82
C GLU A 206 8.18 14.22 12.34
N TYR A 207 7.57 14.04 13.51
CA TYR A 207 7.42 12.72 14.15
C TYR A 207 6.92 11.65 13.19
N TYR A 208 5.84 11.91 12.44
CA TYR A 208 5.25 10.94 11.52
C TYR A 208 6.13 10.64 10.29
N ILE A 209 6.93 11.61 9.84
CA ILE A 209 7.91 11.42 8.76
C ILE A 209 9.04 10.51 9.27
N LYS A 210 9.57 10.80 10.45
CA LYS A 210 10.61 10.01 11.10
C LYS A 210 10.14 8.59 11.39
N GLN A 211 8.91 8.42 11.86
CA GLN A 211 8.28 7.11 12.03
C GLN A 211 8.22 6.32 10.72
N GLY A 212 7.82 6.97 9.61
CA GLY A 212 7.78 6.36 8.29
C GLY A 212 9.16 5.92 7.81
N ASN A 213 10.17 6.77 7.95
CA ASN A 213 11.55 6.49 7.56
C ASN A 213 12.16 5.36 8.39
N THR A 214 11.92 5.34 9.71
CA THR A 214 12.34 4.24 10.59
C THR A 214 11.70 2.91 10.14
N THR A 215 10.42 2.93 9.79
CA THR A 215 9.72 1.75 9.26
C THR A 215 10.35 1.27 7.96
N GLU A 216 10.70 2.17 7.05
CA GLU A 216 11.35 1.83 5.78
C GLU A 216 12.72 1.17 5.98
N GLN A 217 13.54 1.68 6.90
CA GLN A 217 14.83 1.08 7.23
C GLN A 217 14.69 -0.38 7.69
N TYR A 218 13.76 -0.66 8.60
CA TYR A 218 13.54 -2.03 9.08
C TYR A 218 12.98 -2.96 8.01
N ILE A 219 12.19 -2.46 7.06
CA ILE A 219 11.73 -3.25 5.91
C ILE A 219 12.92 -3.59 4.99
N ALA A 220 13.78 -2.63 4.70
CA ALA A 220 14.96 -2.83 3.88
C ALA A 220 15.90 -3.86 4.51
N ASP A 221 16.15 -3.77 5.81
CA ASP A 221 16.96 -4.73 6.55
C ASP A 221 16.36 -6.15 6.48
N CYS A 222 15.04 -6.29 6.58
CA CYS A 222 14.36 -7.58 6.45
C CYS A 222 14.50 -8.19 5.05
N LEU A 223 14.44 -7.38 3.99
CA LEU A 223 14.58 -7.84 2.60
C LEU A 223 16.02 -8.28 2.29
N LEU A 224 17.01 -7.63 2.87
CA LEU A 224 18.42 -8.04 2.74
C LEU A 224 18.70 -9.41 3.38
N TYR A 225 18.07 -9.70 4.53
CA TYR A 225 18.19 -11.01 5.18
C TYR A 225 17.51 -12.15 4.39
N THR A 226 16.54 -11.85 3.53
CA THR A 226 15.84 -12.87 2.73
C THR A 226 16.42 -13.07 1.34
N SER A 227 17.26 -12.14 0.84
CA SER A 227 17.89 -12.24 -0.48
C SER A 227 19.21 -13.06 -0.47
N ASP A 228 19.82 -13.26 0.69
CA ASP A 228 21.07 -14.00 0.86
C ASP A 228 20.87 -15.43 1.44
N ALA A 229 19.61 -15.87 1.58
CA ALA A 229 19.21 -17.20 2.03
C ALA A 229 18.57 -17.98 0.88
#